data_b420e6026f3ca1d3e2d4c200b3c69ec3
#
_entry.id   b420e6026f3ca1d3e2d4c200b3c69ec3
#
_cell.length_a   1.000
_cell.length_b   1.000
_cell.length_c   1.000
_cell.angle_alpha   90.00
_cell.angle_beta   90.00
_cell.angle_gamma   90.00
#
_symmetry.space_group_name_H-M   'P 1'
#
loop_
_entity.id
_entity.type
_entity.pdbx_description
1 polymer ?
#
loop_
_entity_poly.entity_id
_entity_poly.type
_entity_poly.pdbx_seq_one_letter_code
_entity_poly.pdbx_strand_id
1 'polypeptide(L)'
;MAKVCPLFSGSSGNSYYIGTGEHGILVDAGRTAKQMEGALSANDINISSVRAIFVTHEHTDHVKGLRVLASRYHIKVYSFMGTLEALNDMQILSGKFPCDVISENGIQEAGMEIRPFHTSHDSAESVGYRISLPNGRVVVVATDLGFVSEEVRSALAGCDVAVMESNHDVGMLQNGGYPYYLKRRILSPQGHLSNSACAQELPDLVRQGTTRILLAHLSRENNIPQLAYQTALCSLLEQGM
;
A
#
# COMPACT_ATOMS: atom_id res chain seq x y z
N MET A 1 14.47 -9.12 -14.22
CA MET A 1 13.78 -9.87 -13.13
C MET A 1 12.81 -8.91 -12.49
N ALA A 2 11.58 -9.36 -12.16
CA ALA A 2 10.62 -8.51 -11.45
C ALA A 2 11.06 -8.30 -9.99
N LYS A 3 10.89 -7.08 -9.48
CA LYS A 3 11.27 -6.65 -8.13
C LYS A 3 10.06 -6.02 -7.45
N VAL A 4 9.74 -6.49 -6.26
CA VAL A 4 8.78 -5.87 -5.34
C VAL A 4 9.58 -5.49 -4.11
N CYS A 5 9.63 -4.21 -3.79
CA CYS A 5 10.46 -3.69 -2.72
C CYS A 5 9.66 -2.73 -1.82
N PRO A 6 9.32 -3.12 -0.59
CA PRO A 6 8.81 -2.18 0.39
C PRO A 6 9.94 -1.22 0.79
N LEU A 7 9.84 0.03 0.36
CA LEU A 7 10.79 1.07 0.74
C LEU A 7 10.50 1.58 2.14
N PHE A 8 9.23 1.74 2.45
CA PHE A 8 8.71 2.13 3.77
C PHE A 8 7.35 1.50 3.98
N SER A 9 7.05 1.12 5.21
CA SER A 9 5.74 0.58 5.60
C SER A 9 5.44 0.90 7.07
N GLY A 10 4.30 1.54 7.31
CA GLY A 10 3.78 1.89 8.65
C GLY A 10 3.38 3.35 8.78
N SER A 11 2.78 3.71 9.90
CA SER A 11 2.16 5.04 10.20
C SER A 11 3.09 6.25 10.05
N SER A 12 4.37 6.08 9.77
CA SER A 12 5.32 7.18 9.57
C SER A 12 5.68 7.41 8.11
N GLY A 13 5.24 6.53 7.22
CA GLY A 13 5.40 6.65 5.78
C GLY A 13 5.35 5.31 5.08
N ASN A 14 4.66 5.28 3.95
CA ASN A 14 4.42 4.13 3.10
C ASN A 14 4.95 4.40 1.70
N SER A 15 5.61 3.43 1.11
CA SER A 15 5.98 3.43 -0.29
C SER A 15 6.48 2.06 -0.72
N TYR A 16 6.03 1.60 -1.86
CA TYR A 16 6.40 0.32 -2.46
C TYR A 16 6.88 0.54 -3.88
N TYR A 17 8.08 0.02 -4.21
CA TYR A 17 8.54 -0.03 -5.59
C TYR A 17 8.15 -1.37 -6.21
N ILE A 18 7.50 -1.32 -7.38
CA ILE A 18 7.16 -2.49 -8.18
C ILE A 18 7.68 -2.25 -9.60
N GLY A 19 8.51 -3.16 -10.11
CA GLY A 19 9.07 -2.96 -11.43
C GLY A 19 9.92 -4.10 -11.93
N THR A 20 10.50 -3.87 -13.10
CA THR A 20 11.57 -4.68 -13.70
C THR A 20 12.89 -3.92 -13.56
N GLY A 21 14.02 -4.50 -13.99
CA GLY A 21 15.33 -3.82 -13.86
C GLY A 21 15.46 -2.47 -14.59
N GLU A 22 14.58 -2.18 -15.54
CA GLU A 22 14.65 -0.98 -16.39
C GLU A 22 13.55 0.05 -16.09
N HIS A 23 12.36 -0.41 -15.69
CA HIS A 23 11.20 0.45 -15.46
C HIS A 23 10.39 -0.07 -14.27
N GLY A 24 9.88 0.86 -13.48
CA GLY A 24 9.01 0.54 -12.36
C GLY A 24 8.11 1.71 -12.00
N ILE A 25 7.26 1.45 -11.02
CA ILE A 25 6.33 2.41 -10.43
C ILE A 25 6.55 2.48 -8.92
N LEU A 26 6.11 3.57 -8.32
CA LEU A 26 5.91 3.65 -6.88
C LEU A 26 4.41 3.57 -6.59
N VAL A 27 4.05 2.83 -5.56
CA VAL A 27 2.78 2.98 -4.86
C VAL A 27 3.09 3.78 -3.61
N ASP A 28 2.56 4.99 -3.55
CA ASP A 28 2.79 6.03 -2.55
C ASP A 28 4.23 6.60 -2.44
N ALA A 29 4.33 7.78 -1.84
CA ALA A 29 5.58 8.50 -1.56
C ALA A 29 5.54 9.14 -0.16
N GLY A 30 5.32 8.31 0.86
CA GLY A 30 4.98 8.73 2.22
C GLY A 30 6.14 9.24 3.08
N ARG A 31 7.37 9.29 2.55
CA ARG A 31 8.54 9.86 3.21
C ARG A 31 9.07 11.07 2.44
N THR A 32 9.93 11.87 3.07
CA THR A 32 10.58 12.99 2.36
C THR A 32 11.29 12.52 1.10
N ALA A 33 11.37 13.36 0.07
CA ALA A 33 12.04 13.01 -1.19
C ALA A 33 13.47 12.49 -0.96
N LYS A 34 14.23 13.11 -0.04
CA LYS A 34 15.58 12.65 0.33
C LYS A 34 15.59 11.22 0.90
N GLN A 35 14.60 10.89 1.75
CA GLN A 35 14.49 9.54 2.30
C GLN A 35 14.08 8.53 1.21
N MET A 36 13.17 8.93 0.32
CA MET A 36 12.76 8.11 -0.82
C MET A 36 13.95 7.80 -1.75
N GLU A 37 14.71 8.82 -2.13
CA GLU A 37 15.93 8.68 -2.94
C GLU A 37 16.94 7.75 -2.26
N GLY A 38 17.17 7.94 -0.97
CA GLY A 38 18.08 7.10 -0.19
C GLY A 38 17.62 5.64 -0.12
N ALA A 39 16.31 5.39 0.07
CA ALA A 39 15.77 4.04 0.12
C ALA A 39 15.83 3.34 -1.25
N LEU A 40 15.52 4.04 -2.33
CA LEU A 40 15.68 3.52 -3.69
C LEU A 40 17.12 3.13 -3.97
N SER A 41 18.07 4.03 -3.70
CA SER A 41 19.50 3.79 -3.90
C SER A 41 20.03 2.63 -3.05
N ALA A 42 19.60 2.53 -1.78
CA ALA A 42 20.00 1.43 -0.89
C ALA A 42 19.49 0.05 -1.35
N ASN A 43 18.50 0.05 -2.23
CA ASN A 43 17.95 -1.16 -2.85
C ASN A 43 18.36 -1.34 -4.31
N ASP A 44 19.43 -0.66 -4.76
CA ASP A 44 19.91 -0.71 -6.15
C ASP A 44 18.84 -0.35 -7.19
N ILE A 45 17.97 0.60 -6.85
CA ILE A 45 16.93 1.13 -7.73
C ILE A 45 17.29 2.56 -8.11
N ASN A 46 17.53 2.77 -9.40
CA ASN A 46 17.74 4.12 -9.91
C ASN A 46 16.40 4.86 -9.98
N ILE A 47 16.33 6.07 -9.39
CA ILE A 47 15.13 6.90 -9.44
C ILE A 47 14.65 7.19 -10.87
N SER A 48 15.56 7.25 -11.85
CA SER A 48 15.20 7.44 -13.26
C SER A 48 14.41 6.25 -13.87
N SER A 49 14.42 5.09 -13.21
CA SER A 49 13.59 3.95 -13.62
C SER A 49 12.13 4.10 -13.18
N VAL A 50 11.82 5.00 -12.24
CA VAL A 50 10.46 5.26 -11.77
C VAL A 50 9.69 6.08 -12.81
N ARG A 51 8.68 5.45 -13.43
CA ARG A 51 7.88 6.06 -14.50
C ARG A 51 6.65 6.78 -13.98
N ALA A 52 6.06 6.26 -12.90
CA ALA A 52 4.87 6.83 -12.30
C ALA A 52 4.82 6.60 -10.78
N ILE A 53 4.04 7.43 -10.10
CA ILE A 53 3.64 7.25 -8.71
C ILE A 53 2.12 7.09 -8.68
N PHE A 54 1.65 5.98 -8.14
CA PHE A 54 0.26 5.69 -7.89
C PHE A 54 -0.05 5.99 -6.44
N VAL A 55 -0.93 6.94 -6.18
CA VAL A 55 -1.29 7.35 -4.82
C VAL A 55 -2.54 6.62 -4.38
N THR A 56 -2.48 5.97 -3.22
CA THR A 56 -3.62 5.24 -2.66
C THR A 56 -4.66 6.20 -2.09
N HIS A 57 -4.23 7.20 -1.31
CA HIS A 57 -5.07 8.24 -0.72
C HIS A 57 -4.19 9.42 -0.22
N GLU A 58 -4.83 10.50 0.24
CA GLU A 58 -4.17 11.79 0.53
C GLU A 58 -3.49 11.89 1.89
N HIS A 59 -3.53 10.91 2.77
CA HIS A 59 -2.92 11.01 4.09
C HIS A 59 -1.42 11.25 4.02
N THR A 60 -0.91 12.05 4.97
CA THR A 60 0.47 12.57 4.96
C THR A 60 1.53 11.46 4.90
N ASP A 61 1.30 10.31 5.52
CA ASP A 61 2.20 9.17 5.50
C ASP A 61 2.18 8.38 4.16
N HIS A 62 1.36 8.81 3.20
CA HIS A 62 1.33 8.32 1.82
C HIS A 62 1.85 9.34 0.81
N VAL A 63 1.82 10.65 1.13
CA VAL A 63 2.09 11.70 0.14
C VAL A 63 3.16 12.72 0.55
N LYS A 64 3.80 12.57 1.70
CA LYS A 64 4.75 13.54 2.29
C LYS A 64 5.86 13.99 1.34
N GLY A 65 6.38 13.08 0.53
CA GLY A 65 7.44 13.36 -0.44
C GLY A 65 6.95 13.64 -1.86
N LEU A 66 5.67 13.39 -2.12
CA LEU A 66 5.09 13.35 -3.46
C LEU A 66 5.43 14.60 -4.29
N ARG A 67 5.07 15.79 -3.78
CA ARG A 67 5.28 17.05 -4.49
C ARG A 67 6.73 17.27 -4.89
N VAL A 68 7.67 17.02 -3.98
CA VAL A 68 9.09 17.28 -4.21
C VAL A 68 9.68 16.25 -5.15
N LEU A 69 9.36 14.96 -4.93
CA LEU A 69 9.88 13.86 -5.73
C LEU A 69 9.36 13.93 -7.17
N ALA A 70 8.05 14.04 -7.34
CA ALA A 70 7.43 14.13 -8.66
C ALA A 70 7.88 15.38 -9.44
N SER A 71 8.00 16.55 -8.77
CA SER A 71 8.48 17.78 -9.43
C SER A 71 9.95 17.70 -9.85
N ARG A 72 10.81 17.10 -9.01
CA ARG A 72 12.26 17.01 -9.27
C ARG A 72 12.58 16.12 -10.46
N TYR A 73 11.87 15.01 -10.58
CA TYR A 73 12.14 13.97 -11.58
C TYR A 73 11.11 13.93 -12.70
N HIS A 74 10.15 14.87 -12.72
CA HIS A 74 9.03 14.92 -13.68
C HIS A 74 8.25 13.61 -13.78
N ILE A 75 8.05 12.96 -12.62
CA ILE A 75 7.34 11.70 -12.53
C ILE A 75 5.83 11.97 -12.57
N LYS A 76 5.13 11.23 -13.40
CA LYS A 76 3.68 11.31 -13.52
C LYS A 76 3.00 10.72 -12.28
N VAL A 77 1.93 11.36 -11.82
CA VAL A 77 1.15 10.92 -10.67
C VAL A 77 -0.23 10.48 -11.12
N TYR A 78 -0.68 9.34 -10.59
CA TYR A 78 -2.01 8.80 -10.82
C TYR A 78 -2.71 8.57 -9.49
N SER A 79 -4.01 8.89 -9.45
CA SER A 79 -4.92 8.48 -8.37
C SER A 79 -6.36 8.58 -8.86
N PHE A 80 -7.31 8.22 -8.02
CA PHE A 80 -8.72 8.52 -8.26
C PHE A 80 -9.01 10.01 -8.11
N MET A 81 -10.15 10.45 -8.67
CA MET A 81 -10.51 11.86 -8.75
C MET A 81 -10.61 12.49 -7.36
N GLY A 82 -11.30 11.86 -6.41
CA GLY A 82 -11.47 12.40 -5.06
C GLY A 82 -10.14 12.58 -4.33
N THR A 83 -9.21 11.62 -4.47
CA THR A 83 -7.85 11.78 -3.92
C THR A 83 -7.09 12.91 -4.60
N LEU A 84 -7.17 13.08 -5.93
CA LEU A 84 -6.52 14.18 -6.64
C LEU A 84 -7.10 15.55 -6.24
N GLU A 85 -8.41 15.66 -6.05
CA GLU A 85 -9.05 16.87 -5.54
C GLU A 85 -8.54 17.22 -4.12
N ALA A 86 -8.51 16.24 -3.23
CA ALA A 86 -7.96 16.42 -1.89
C ALA A 86 -6.47 16.83 -1.91
N LEU A 87 -5.65 16.21 -2.74
CA LEU A 87 -4.25 16.58 -2.93
C LEU A 87 -4.08 18.00 -3.50
N ASN A 88 -4.99 18.45 -4.38
CA ASN A 88 -5.00 19.80 -4.90
C ASN A 88 -5.34 20.83 -3.79
N ASP A 89 -6.35 20.54 -2.96
CA ASP A 89 -6.73 21.37 -1.82
C ASP A 89 -5.61 21.49 -0.78
N MET A 90 -4.85 20.41 -0.60
CA MET A 90 -3.63 20.39 0.22
C MET A 90 -2.43 21.09 -0.44
N GLN A 91 -2.59 21.66 -1.65
CA GLN A 91 -1.55 22.30 -2.46
C GLN A 91 -0.34 21.38 -2.78
N ILE A 92 -0.55 20.07 -2.79
CA ILE A 92 0.48 19.10 -3.16
C ILE A 92 0.64 19.06 -4.67
N LEU A 93 -0.45 19.20 -5.44
CA LEU A 93 -0.43 19.23 -6.90
C LEU A 93 -0.08 20.65 -7.42
N SER A 94 1.15 21.06 -7.26
CA SER A 94 1.60 22.42 -7.59
C SER A 94 1.83 22.70 -9.08
N GLY A 95 1.36 21.83 -9.97
CA GLY A 95 1.45 22.00 -11.42
C GLY A 95 2.83 21.79 -12.06
N LYS A 96 3.83 21.31 -11.31
CA LYS A 96 5.20 21.06 -11.81
C LYS A 96 5.45 19.65 -12.30
N PHE A 97 4.45 18.78 -12.28
CA PHE A 97 4.48 17.40 -12.76
C PHE A 97 3.11 17.00 -13.31
N PRO A 98 3.06 16.07 -14.26
CA PRO A 98 1.80 15.61 -14.82
C PRO A 98 1.01 14.78 -13.81
N CYS A 99 -0.30 15.02 -13.76
CA CYS A 99 -1.25 14.23 -12.96
C CYS A 99 -2.39 13.78 -13.87
N ASP A 100 -2.81 12.53 -13.71
CA ASP A 100 -3.98 12.00 -14.40
C ASP A 100 -4.84 11.16 -13.47
N VAL A 101 -6.13 11.14 -13.76
CA VAL A 101 -7.09 10.25 -13.08
C VAL A 101 -6.91 8.83 -13.61
N ILE A 102 -6.81 7.87 -12.71
CA ILE A 102 -6.97 6.45 -13.06
C ILE A 102 -8.43 6.05 -12.88
N SER A 103 -9.01 5.39 -13.87
CA SER A 103 -10.36 4.83 -13.78
C SER A 103 -10.34 3.40 -13.24
N GLU A 104 -11.51 2.88 -12.86
CA GLU A 104 -11.68 1.47 -12.43
C GLU A 104 -11.18 0.45 -13.47
N ASN A 105 -11.20 0.81 -14.76
CA ASN A 105 -10.67 -0.03 -15.83
C ASN A 105 -9.14 -0.18 -15.78
N GLY A 106 -8.46 0.64 -14.96
CA GLY A 106 -7.01 0.67 -14.87
C GLY A 106 -6.32 1.30 -16.07
N ILE A 107 -5.00 1.19 -16.09
CA ILE A 107 -4.14 1.71 -17.17
C ILE A 107 -2.95 0.77 -17.42
N GLN A 108 -2.30 0.99 -18.56
CA GLN A 108 -0.99 0.42 -18.86
C GLN A 108 0.09 1.47 -18.57
N GLU A 109 1.02 1.16 -17.66
CA GLU A 109 2.15 2.03 -17.35
C GLU A 109 3.41 1.21 -17.07
N ALA A 110 4.57 1.66 -17.54
CA ALA A 110 5.85 0.96 -17.37
C ALA A 110 5.84 -0.51 -17.85
N GLY A 111 4.99 -0.86 -18.83
CA GLY A 111 4.76 -2.22 -19.30
C GLY A 111 3.94 -3.11 -18.37
N MET A 112 3.32 -2.55 -17.37
CA MET A 112 2.47 -3.22 -16.39
C MET A 112 1.02 -2.77 -16.54
N GLU A 113 0.06 -3.65 -16.27
CA GLU A 113 -1.34 -3.29 -16.12
C GLU A 113 -1.61 -2.97 -14.65
N ILE A 114 -2.10 -1.79 -14.36
CA ILE A 114 -2.42 -1.33 -13.02
C ILE A 114 -3.92 -1.10 -12.93
N ARG A 115 -4.59 -1.84 -12.06
CA ARG A 115 -6.02 -1.72 -11.78
C ARG A 115 -6.22 -1.30 -10.33
N PRO A 116 -6.89 -0.18 -10.08
CA PRO A 116 -7.29 0.22 -8.73
C PRO A 116 -8.49 -0.60 -8.26
N PHE A 117 -8.67 -0.66 -6.94
CA PHE A 117 -9.86 -1.17 -6.27
C PHE A 117 -10.10 -0.37 -4.99
N HIS A 118 -11.34 -0.17 -4.60
CA HIS A 118 -11.65 0.62 -3.40
C HIS A 118 -11.25 -0.09 -2.11
N THR A 119 -10.78 0.69 -1.15
CA THR A 119 -10.51 0.26 0.22
C THR A 119 -11.41 1.00 1.20
N SER A 120 -11.69 0.38 2.34
CA SER A 120 -12.52 0.99 3.37
C SER A 120 -11.65 1.78 4.34
N HIS A 121 -11.46 3.07 4.06
CA HIS A 121 -10.64 3.97 4.88
C HIS A 121 -11.24 5.37 4.96
N ASP A 122 -10.89 6.13 6.01
CA ASP A 122 -11.39 7.49 6.26
C ASP A 122 -10.60 8.55 5.47
N SER A 123 -10.70 8.49 4.16
CA SER A 123 -10.07 9.40 3.20
C SER A 123 -11.08 9.84 2.14
N ALA A 124 -10.69 10.76 1.26
CA ALA A 124 -11.56 11.27 0.20
C ALA A 124 -12.00 10.16 -0.77
N GLU A 125 -11.06 9.33 -1.24
CA GLU A 125 -11.34 8.19 -2.11
C GLU A 125 -10.16 7.19 -2.06
N SER A 126 -10.18 6.28 -1.08
CA SER A 126 -9.08 5.34 -0.84
C SER A 126 -9.11 4.14 -1.76
N VAL A 127 -7.94 3.78 -2.31
CA VAL A 127 -7.78 2.63 -3.21
C VAL A 127 -6.53 1.81 -2.88
N GLY A 128 -6.60 0.52 -3.22
CA GLY A 128 -5.44 -0.33 -3.41
C GLY A 128 -5.16 -0.54 -4.90
N TYR A 129 -4.09 -1.27 -5.22
CA TYR A 129 -3.70 -1.52 -6.62
C TYR A 129 -3.38 -2.98 -6.87
N ARG A 130 -4.00 -3.55 -7.91
CA ARG A 130 -3.64 -4.83 -8.51
C ARG A 130 -2.75 -4.55 -9.73
N ILE A 131 -1.53 -5.10 -9.73
CA ILE A 131 -0.49 -4.80 -10.71
C ILE A 131 -0.06 -6.09 -11.39
N SER A 132 -0.38 -6.21 -12.68
CA SER A 132 0.03 -7.34 -13.52
C SER A 132 1.34 -7.02 -14.23
N LEU A 133 2.36 -7.77 -13.95
CA LEU A 133 3.71 -7.60 -14.49
C LEU A 133 3.85 -8.26 -15.88
N PRO A 134 4.78 -7.82 -16.75
CA PRO A 134 4.97 -8.38 -18.09
C PRO A 134 5.31 -9.88 -18.12
N ASN A 135 5.79 -10.43 -17.01
CA ASN A 135 6.11 -11.86 -16.88
C ASN A 135 4.93 -12.71 -16.37
N GLY A 136 3.72 -12.15 -16.34
CA GLY A 136 2.50 -12.80 -15.88
C GLY A 136 2.32 -12.84 -14.35
N ARG A 137 3.27 -12.32 -13.57
CA ARG A 137 3.15 -12.24 -12.11
C ARG A 137 2.24 -11.09 -11.71
N VAL A 138 1.51 -11.29 -10.63
CA VAL A 138 0.55 -10.33 -10.09
C VAL A 138 0.95 -9.91 -8.68
N VAL A 139 1.02 -8.61 -8.45
CA VAL A 139 1.25 -7.99 -7.14
C VAL A 139 0.01 -7.21 -6.74
N VAL A 140 -0.42 -7.36 -5.49
CA VAL A 140 -1.51 -6.54 -4.95
C VAL A 140 -1.01 -5.77 -3.75
N VAL A 141 -1.32 -4.47 -3.71
CA VAL A 141 -1.06 -3.60 -2.56
C VAL A 141 -2.41 -3.19 -1.96
N ALA A 142 -2.67 -3.66 -0.75
CA ALA A 142 -3.92 -3.49 -0.02
C ALA A 142 -3.61 -3.07 1.43
N THR A 143 -3.40 -1.78 1.62
CA THR A 143 -3.20 -1.14 2.93
C THR A 143 -4.33 -0.16 3.22
N ASP A 144 -4.42 0.24 4.47
CA ASP A 144 -5.46 1.18 4.94
C ASP A 144 -6.87 0.60 4.72
N LEU A 145 -7.06 -0.53 5.40
CA LEU A 145 -8.26 -1.35 5.34
C LEU A 145 -8.94 -1.38 6.71
N GLY A 146 -10.11 -0.80 6.85
CA GLY A 146 -10.96 -1.03 8.03
C GLY A 146 -11.48 -2.47 8.09
N PHE A 147 -11.73 -3.07 6.92
CA PHE A 147 -12.08 -4.47 6.73
C PHE A 147 -11.78 -4.93 5.30
N VAL A 148 -11.75 -6.24 5.07
CA VAL A 148 -11.56 -6.81 3.74
C VAL A 148 -12.93 -7.00 3.07
N SER A 149 -13.23 -6.14 2.08
CA SER A 149 -14.45 -6.22 1.28
C SER A 149 -14.37 -7.32 0.20
N GLU A 150 -15.50 -7.64 -0.44
CA GLU A 150 -15.51 -8.55 -1.59
C GLU A 150 -14.68 -8.01 -2.78
N GLU A 151 -14.64 -6.69 -2.96
CA GLU A 151 -13.80 -6.06 -3.97
C GLU A 151 -12.31 -6.28 -3.67
N VAL A 152 -11.90 -6.09 -2.41
CA VAL A 152 -10.52 -6.37 -1.97
C VAL A 152 -10.18 -7.85 -2.13
N ARG A 153 -11.08 -8.78 -1.74
CA ARG A 153 -10.87 -10.23 -1.94
C ARG A 153 -10.72 -10.58 -3.41
N SER A 154 -11.58 -10.00 -4.26
CA SER A 154 -11.52 -10.19 -5.72
C SER A 154 -10.19 -9.68 -6.30
N ALA A 155 -9.72 -8.53 -5.82
CA ALA A 155 -8.44 -7.97 -6.24
C ALA A 155 -7.24 -8.82 -5.79
N LEU A 156 -7.30 -9.43 -4.61
CA LEU A 156 -6.27 -10.31 -4.06
C LEU A 156 -6.26 -11.70 -4.72
N ALA A 157 -7.38 -12.15 -5.27
CA ALA A 157 -7.53 -13.50 -5.81
C ALA A 157 -6.46 -13.85 -6.86
N GLY A 158 -5.73 -14.95 -6.62
CA GLY A 158 -4.71 -15.45 -7.55
C GLY A 158 -3.51 -14.54 -7.73
N CYS A 159 -3.21 -13.62 -6.80
CA CYS A 159 -1.97 -12.84 -6.85
C CYS A 159 -0.77 -13.69 -6.41
N ASP A 160 0.42 -13.40 -6.95
CA ASP A 160 1.67 -14.04 -6.53
C ASP A 160 2.24 -13.41 -5.25
N VAL A 161 2.07 -12.10 -5.11
CA VAL A 161 2.55 -11.30 -3.98
C VAL A 161 1.42 -10.43 -3.45
N ALA A 162 1.07 -10.59 -2.18
CA ALA A 162 0.14 -9.73 -1.46
C ALA A 162 0.90 -8.83 -0.47
N VAL A 163 0.81 -7.52 -0.64
CA VAL A 163 1.16 -6.54 0.40
C VAL A 163 -0.13 -6.20 1.12
N MET A 164 -0.29 -6.70 2.33
CA MET A 164 -1.57 -6.65 3.03
C MET A 164 -1.41 -6.02 4.41
N GLU A 165 -2.34 -5.17 4.78
CA GLU A 165 -2.30 -4.51 6.08
C GLU A 165 -2.39 -5.52 7.23
N SER A 166 -1.54 -5.31 8.24
CA SER A 166 -1.57 -5.97 9.55
C SER A 166 -1.20 -4.91 10.60
N ASN A 167 -2.13 -3.97 10.81
CA ASN A 167 -1.80 -2.72 11.48
C ASN A 167 -1.55 -2.89 12.97
N HIS A 168 -2.45 -3.53 13.70
CA HIS A 168 -2.42 -3.57 15.16
C HIS A 168 -2.80 -4.92 15.74
N ASP A 169 -2.26 -5.22 16.91
CA ASP A 169 -2.83 -6.20 17.81
C ASP A 169 -3.97 -5.55 18.60
N VAL A 170 -5.12 -6.21 18.66
CA VAL A 170 -6.32 -5.68 19.32
C VAL A 170 -6.09 -5.48 20.81
N GLY A 171 -5.40 -6.40 21.47
CA GLY A 171 -5.09 -6.31 22.90
C GLY A 171 -4.15 -5.15 23.22
N MET A 172 -3.08 -5.00 22.41
CA MET A 172 -2.15 -3.88 22.54
C MET A 172 -2.86 -2.54 22.34
N LEU A 173 -3.71 -2.43 21.29
CA LEU A 173 -4.45 -1.21 21.02
C LEU A 173 -5.42 -0.87 22.14
N GLN A 174 -6.21 -1.84 22.63
CA GLN A 174 -7.20 -1.60 23.69
C GLN A 174 -6.54 -1.19 25.01
N ASN A 175 -5.41 -1.80 25.38
CA ASN A 175 -4.70 -1.52 26.63
C ASN A 175 -3.60 -0.47 26.49
N GLY A 176 -3.27 -0.03 25.28
CA GLY A 176 -2.21 0.95 24.99
C GLY A 176 -2.58 2.38 25.38
N GLY A 177 -1.60 3.28 25.21
CA GLY A 177 -1.71 4.68 25.65
C GLY A 177 -2.54 5.60 24.75
N TYR A 178 -3.09 5.12 23.64
CA TYR A 178 -3.86 5.99 22.73
C TYR A 178 -5.16 6.48 23.38
N PRO A 179 -5.57 7.73 23.10
CA PRO A 179 -6.87 8.24 23.53
C PRO A 179 -8.02 7.40 23.01
N TYR A 180 -9.12 7.34 23.76
CA TYR A 180 -10.29 6.51 23.43
C TYR A 180 -10.86 6.78 22.02
N TYR A 181 -10.95 8.05 21.60
CA TYR A 181 -11.44 8.40 20.26
C TYR A 181 -10.57 7.84 19.15
N LEU A 182 -9.23 7.82 19.35
CA LEU A 182 -8.30 7.26 18.37
C LEU A 182 -8.40 5.74 18.30
N LYS A 183 -8.52 5.05 19.45
CA LYS A 183 -8.78 3.60 19.47
C LYS A 183 -10.06 3.26 18.74
N ARG A 184 -11.14 4.03 18.95
CA ARG A 184 -12.41 3.83 18.23
C ARG A 184 -12.25 4.04 16.71
N ARG A 185 -11.53 5.08 16.29
CA ARG A 185 -11.23 5.33 14.88
C ARG A 185 -10.50 4.14 14.26
N ILE A 186 -9.42 3.67 14.88
CA ILE A 186 -8.61 2.55 14.39
C ILE A 186 -9.44 1.26 14.28
N LEU A 187 -10.30 0.97 15.24
CA LEU A 187 -11.16 -0.22 15.27
C LEU A 187 -12.43 -0.09 14.42
N SER A 188 -12.67 1.05 13.78
CA SER A 188 -13.87 1.26 12.98
C SER A 188 -13.76 0.58 11.60
N PRO A 189 -14.88 0.38 10.90
CA PRO A 189 -14.87 -0.12 9.52
C PRO A 189 -14.12 0.76 8.52
N GLN A 190 -13.78 1.99 8.89
CA GLN A 190 -12.97 2.92 8.10
C GLN A 190 -11.58 3.15 8.73
N GLY A 191 -11.21 2.34 9.69
CA GLY A 191 -9.92 2.41 10.38
C GLY A 191 -8.85 1.55 9.72
N HIS A 192 -8.30 0.60 10.48
CA HIS A 192 -7.19 -0.24 10.06
C HIS A 192 -7.41 -1.72 10.40
N LEU A 193 -6.88 -2.60 9.59
CA LEU A 193 -7.00 -4.04 9.72
C LEU A 193 -6.12 -4.56 10.88
N SER A 194 -6.70 -5.31 11.80
CA SER A 194 -5.95 -5.95 12.88
C SER A 194 -5.13 -7.14 12.38
N ASN A 195 -4.14 -7.57 13.16
CA ASN A 195 -3.37 -8.79 12.87
C ASN A 195 -4.27 -10.01 12.69
N SER A 196 -5.28 -10.17 13.56
CA SER A 196 -6.22 -11.31 13.49
C SER A 196 -7.12 -11.23 12.27
N ALA A 197 -7.61 -10.06 11.88
CA ALA A 197 -8.43 -9.91 10.68
C ALA A 197 -7.61 -10.13 9.40
N CYS A 198 -6.38 -9.64 9.35
CA CYS A 198 -5.44 -9.97 8.28
C CYS A 198 -5.21 -11.49 8.19
N ALA A 199 -4.87 -12.13 9.30
CA ALA A 199 -4.55 -13.55 9.37
C ALA A 199 -5.70 -14.47 8.90
N GLN A 200 -6.95 -14.07 9.09
CA GLN A 200 -8.12 -14.81 8.62
C GLN A 200 -8.20 -14.92 7.08
N GLU A 201 -7.68 -13.96 6.35
CA GLU A 201 -7.71 -13.96 4.88
C GLU A 201 -6.55 -14.78 4.26
N LEU A 202 -5.46 -15.02 5.01
CA LEU A 202 -4.23 -15.60 4.45
C LEU A 202 -4.41 -17.04 3.94
N PRO A 203 -5.15 -17.95 4.61
CA PRO A 203 -5.33 -19.30 4.10
C PRO A 203 -5.98 -19.34 2.72
N ASP A 204 -6.94 -18.47 2.46
CA ASP A 204 -7.59 -18.41 1.15
C ASP A 204 -6.66 -17.86 0.07
N LEU A 205 -5.82 -16.88 0.40
CA LEU A 205 -4.80 -16.39 -0.52
C LEU A 205 -3.80 -17.50 -0.91
N VAL A 206 -3.33 -18.27 0.07
CA VAL A 206 -2.39 -19.39 -0.18
C VAL A 206 -3.05 -20.46 -1.04
N ARG A 207 -4.31 -20.85 -0.76
CA ARG A 207 -5.07 -21.81 -1.58
C ARG A 207 -5.23 -21.35 -3.04
N GLN A 208 -5.31 -20.04 -3.25
CA GLN A 208 -5.44 -19.43 -4.57
C GLN A 208 -4.10 -19.21 -5.28
N GLY A 209 -2.97 -19.60 -4.66
CA GLY A 209 -1.67 -19.58 -5.28
C GLY A 209 -0.73 -18.45 -4.85
N THR A 210 -1.12 -17.62 -3.89
CA THR A 210 -0.23 -16.58 -3.34
C THR A 210 0.98 -17.24 -2.65
N THR A 211 2.18 -16.88 -3.09
CA THR A 211 3.43 -17.48 -2.60
C THR A 211 4.22 -16.56 -1.67
N ARG A 212 3.90 -15.28 -1.65
CA ARG A 212 4.54 -14.27 -0.80
C ARG A 212 3.53 -13.31 -0.25
N ILE A 213 3.55 -13.13 1.06
CA ILE A 213 2.71 -12.19 1.79
C ILE A 213 3.62 -11.27 2.58
N LEU A 214 3.47 -9.97 2.37
CA LEU A 214 4.13 -8.93 3.14
C LEU A 214 3.11 -8.31 4.09
N LEU A 215 3.27 -8.55 5.38
CA LEU A 215 2.48 -7.88 6.40
C LEU A 215 2.95 -6.43 6.48
N ALA A 216 2.05 -5.51 6.18
CA ALA A 216 2.36 -4.11 5.92
C ALA A 216 1.63 -3.17 6.88
N HIS A 217 2.02 -1.90 6.87
CA HIS A 217 1.39 -0.81 7.62
C HIS A 217 1.28 -1.08 9.13
N LEU A 218 2.33 -1.71 9.73
CA LEU A 218 2.34 -2.03 11.15
C LEU A 218 2.42 -0.77 12.01
N SER A 219 1.54 -0.66 13.01
CA SER A 219 1.59 0.37 14.03
C SER A 219 2.86 0.22 14.88
N ARG A 220 3.54 1.33 15.16
CA ARG A 220 4.71 1.34 16.04
C ARG A 220 4.37 1.19 17.51
N GLU A 221 3.17 1.65 17.91
CA GLU A 221 2.74 1.69 19.30
C GLU A 221 1.89 0.48 19.68
N ASN A 222 1.11 -0.05 18.72
CA ASN A 222 0.11 -1.07 18.99
C ASN A 222 0.34 -2.37 18.21
N ASN A 223 1.61 -2.59 17.80
CA ASN A 223 2.03 -3.82 17.14
C ASN A 223 3.53 -4.06 17.35
N ILE A 224 3.94 -5.28 17.17
CA ILE A 224 5.34 -5.68 16.97
C ILE A 224 5.42 -6.68 15.81
N PRO A 225 6.45 -6.60 14.95
CA PRO A 225 6.55 -7.46 13.77
C PRO A 225 6.44 -8.95 14.07
N GLN A 226 7.01 -9.41 15.18
CA GLN A 226 6.97 -10.80 15.62
C GLN A 226 5.56 -11.27 15.95
N LEU A 227 4.74 -10.41 16.56
CA LEU A 227 3.35 -10.73 16.90
C LEU A 227 2.48 -10.83 15.63
N ALA A 228 2.62 -9.86 14.72
CA ALA A 228 1.93 -9.90 13.43
C ALA A 228 2.30 -11.19 12.65
N TYR A 229 3.59 -11.51 12.58
CA TYR A 229 4.09 -12.72 11.93
C TYR A 229 3.55 -14.01 12.59
N GLN A 230 3.61 -14.10 13.92
CA GLN A 230 3.11 -15.28 14.63
C GLN A 230 1.61 -15.47 14.45
N THR A 231 0.83 -14.38 14.49
CA THR A 231 -0.62 -14.43 14.26
C THR A 231 -0.92 -14.97 12.86
N ALA A 232 -0.22 -14.48 11.85
CA ALA A 232 -0.34 -14.96 10.48
C ALA A 232 0.05 -16.44 10.34
N LEU A 233 1.20 -16.83 10.93
CA LEU A 233 1.70 -18.20 10.87
C LEU A 233 0.75 -19.20 11.57
N CYS A 234 0.22 -18.85 12.75
CA CYS A 234 -0.73 -19.69 13.46
C CYS A 234 -1.99 -19.96 12.61
N SER A 235 -2.53 -18.91 11.98
CA SER A 235 -3.70 -19.06 11.10
C SER A 235 -3.44 -20.01 9.92
N LEU A 236 -2.27 -19.96 9.31
CA LEU A 236 -1.88 -20.88 8.24
C LEU A 236 -1.71 -22.33 8.75
N LEU A 237 -1.01 -22.50 9.88
CA LEU A 237 -0.78 -23.82 10.48
C LEU A 237 -2.08 -24.50 10.93
N GLU A 238 -3.06 -23.77 11.47
CA GLU A 238 -4.39 -24.26 11.84
C GLU A 238 -5.16 -24.81 10.63
N GLN A 239 -4.83 -24.33 9.43
CA GLN A 239 -5.41 -24.81 8.17
C GLN A 239 -4.52 -25.84 7.44
N GLY A 240 -3.46 -26.34 8.10
CA GLY A 240 -2.57 -27.36 7.57
C GLY A 240 -1.62 -26.90 6.46
N MET A 241 -1.25 -25.61 6.45
CA MET A 241 -0.37 -24.98 5.46
C MET A 241 1.02 -24.73 6.00
#